data_0230382f58002847d5835b360c96cce0
#
_entry.id   0230382f58002847d5835b360c96cce0
#
_cell.length_a   1.000
_cell.length_b   1.000
_cell.length_c   1.000
_cell.angle_alpha   90.00
_cell.angle_beta   90.00
_cell.angle_gamma   90.00
#
_symmetry.space_group_name_H-M   'P 1'
#
loop_
_entity.id
_entity.type
_entity.pdbx_description
1 polymer ?
#
loop_
_entity_poly.entity_id
_entity_poly.type
_entity_poly.pdbx_seq_one_letter_code
_entity_poly.pdbx_strand_id
1 'polypeptide(L)'
;MKSAWELALERSGGALQELSPEKKEKIAELERAAQAKIAAAKITAEHKLATMTDPDEIDQLKEGLVNEIRFIEESLARKKEAVRAE
;
A
#
# COMPACT_ATOMS: atom_id res chain seq x y z
N MET A 1 29.04 18.57 9.38
CA MET A 1 29.55 17.19 9.43
C MET A 1 28.40 16.22 9.51
N LYS A 2 28.39 15.24 8.65
CA LYS A 2 27.26 14.29 8.58
C LYS A 2 27.40 13.22 9.67
N SER A 3 26.31 12.81 10.24
CA SER A 3 26.27 11.71 11.18
C SER A 3 26.52 10.39 10.47
N ALA A 4 26.90 9.34 11.23
CA ALA A 4 27.06 8.00 10.67
C ALA A 4 25.78 7.50 10.01
N TRP A 5 24.63 7.89 10.58
CA TRP A 5 23.31 7.54 10.02
C TRP A 5 23.09 8.22 8.67
N GLU A 6 23.44 9.49 8.57
CA GLU A 6 23.31 10.25 7.33
C GLU A 6 24.20 9.68 6.24
N LEU A 7 25.43 9.28 6.60
CA LEU A 7 26.34 8.65 5.65
C LEU A 7 25.81 7.29 5.18
N ALA A 8 25.27 6.50 6.09
CA ALA A 8 24.65 5.22 5.76
C ALA A 8 23.43 5.42 4.86
N LEU A 9 22.63 6.44 5.15
CA LEU A 9 21.45 6.78 4.35
C LEU A 9 21.85 7.22 2.95
N GLU A 10 22.92 8.00 2.81
CA GLU A 10 23.43 8.41 1.50
C GLU A 10 23.85 7.21 0.64
N ARG A 11 24.53 6.24 1.24
CA ARG A 11 24.95 5.03 0.52
C ARG A 11 23.77 4.19 0.08
N SER A 12 22.83 3.98 1.00
CA SER A 12 21.60 3.24 0.72
C SER A 12 20.66 4.05 -0.15
N GLY A 13 20.55 5.35 0.16
CA GLY A 13 19.72 6.29 -0.55
C GLY A 13 20.18 6.49 -1.98
N GLY A 14 21.49 6.44 -2.22
CA GLY A 14 22.04 6.48 -3.56
C GLY A 14 21.52 5.34 -4.42
N ALA A 15 21.51 4.12 -3.88
CA ALA A 15 20.95 2.96 -4.57
C ALA A 15 19.44 3.11 -4.81
N LEU A 16 18.72 3.66 -3.85
CA LEU A 16 17.27 3.91 -3.98
C LEU A 16 16.99 5.07 -4.94
N GLN A 17 17.84 6.10 -4.91
CA GLN A 17 17.71 7.25 -5.80
C GLN A 17 18.08 6.92 -7.24
N GLU A 18 18.77 5.83 -7.46
CA GLU A 18 19.12 5.35 -8.78
C GLU A 18 17.98 4.65 -9.49
N LEU A 19 16.79 4.63 -8.89
CA LEU A 19 15.61 4.15 -9.60
C LEU A 19 15.41 5.00 -10.85
N SER A 20 15.32 4.32 -11.99
CA SER A 20 15.07 5.01 -13.26
C SER A 20 13.72 5.71 -13.23
N PRO A 21 13.52 6.74 -14.06
CA PRO A 21 12.21 7.37 -14.20
C PRO A 21 11.11 6.37 -14.53
N GLU A 22 11.43 5.35 -15.31
CA GLU A 22 10.49 4.29 -15.67
C GLU A 22 10.06 3.45 -14.46
N LYS A 23 11.02 3.09 -13.60
CA LYS A 23 10.71 2.35 -12.38
C LYS A 23 9.89 3.20 -11.41
N LYS A 24 10.23 4.48 -11.27
CA LYS A 24 9.46 5.42 -10.43
C LYS A 24 8.03 5.53 -10.92
N GLU A 25 7.82 5.60 -12.22
CA GLU A 25 6.48 5.67 -12.80
C GLU A 25 5.69 4.37 -12.57
N LYS A 26 6.33 3.21 -12.73
CA LYS A 26 5.70 1.93 -12.44
C LYS A 26 5.26 1.84 -10.98
N ILE A 27 6.12 2.26 -10.06
CA ILE A 27 5.79 2.27 -8.62
C ILE A 27 4.64 3.21 -8.34
N ALA A 28 4.65 4.41 -8.93
CA ALA A 28 3.56 5.38 -8.76
C ALA A 28 2.22 4.83 -9.28
N GLU A 29 2.23 4.14 -10.40
CA GLU A 29 1.03 3.50 -10.95
C GLU A 29 0.51 2.39 -10.03
N LEU A 30 1.42 1.58 -9.48
CA LEU A 30 1.05 0.53 -8.53
C LEU A 30 0.40 1.12 -7.28
N GLU A 31 0.96 2.22 -6.77
CA GLU A 31 0.40 2.91 -5.61
C GLU A 31 -0.97 3.48 -5.90
N ARG A 32 -1.16 4.11 -7.05
CA ARG A 32 -2.46 4.65 -7.46
C ARG A 32 -3.50 3.54 -7.59
N ALA A 33 -3.14 2.41 -8.20
CA ALA A 33 -4.03 1.28 -8.35
C ALA A 33 -4.43 0.69 -6.99
N ALA A 34 -3.47 0.58 -6.06
CA ALA A 34 -3.73 0.08 -4.71
C ALA A 34 -4.66 1.04 -3.95
N GLN A 35 -4.42 2.34 -4.03
CA GLN A 35 -5.27 3.35 -3.39
C GLN A 35 -6.70 3.28 -3.92
N ALA A 36 -6.86 3.10 -5.23
CA ALA A 36 -8.18 2.97 -5.84
C ALA A 36 -8.91 1.72 -5.33
N LYS A 37 -8.22 0.60 -5.18
CA LYS A 37 -8.79 -0.64 -4.64
C LYS A 37 -9.20 -0.47 -3.18
N ILE A 38 -8.36 0.17 -2.38
CA ILE A 38 -8.66 0.43 -0.96
C ILE A 38 -9.88 1.34 -0.85
N ALA A 39 -9.93 2.41 -1.64
CA ALA A 39 -11.07 3.33 -1.64
C ALA A 39 -12.36 2.61 -2.04
N ALA A 40 -12.32 1.77 -3.07
CA ALA A 40 -13.47 0.99 -3.52
C ALA A 40 -13.95 0.02 -2.43
N ALA A 41 -13.01 -0.65 -1.75
CA ALA A 41 -13.34 -1.57 -0.67
C ALA A 41 -14.03 -0.84 0.50
N LYS A 42 -13.52 0.33 0.87
CA LYS A 42 -14.12 1.15 1.93
C LYS A 42 -15.53 1.62 1.57
N ILE A 43 -15.73 2.08 0.35
CA ILE A 43 -17.04 2.54 -0.13
C ILE A 43 -18.04 1.39 -0.11
N THR A 44 -17.64 0.21 -0.62
CA THR A 44 -18.50 -0.97 -0.60
C THR A 44 -18.88 -1.36 0.82
N ALA A 45 -17.92 -1.33 1.75
CA ALA A 45 -18.17 -1.63 3.16
C ALA A 45 -19.13 -0.62 3.79
N GLU A 46 -18.94 0.67 3.52
CA GLU A 46 -19.83 1.73 4.03
C GLU A 46 -21.27 1.54 3.56
N HIS A 47 -21.46 1.20 2.28
CA HIS A 47 -22.79 0.93 1.74
C HIS A 47 -23.48 -0.23 2.43
N LYS A 48 -22.73 -1.32 2.70
CA LYS A 48 -23.27 -2.48 3.40
C LYS A 48 -23.57 -2.15 4.86
N LEU A 49 -22.68 -1.43 5.53
CA LEU A 49 -22.85 -1.04 6.93
C LEU A 49 -24.09 -0.15 7.13
N ALA A 50 -24.43 0.67 6.16
CA ALA A 50 -25.59 1.59 6.24
C ALA A 50 -26.91 0.86 6.45
N THR A 51 -27.01 -0.40 6.01
CA THR A 51 -28.23 -1.20 6.11
C THR A 51 -28.13 -2.38 7.07
N MET A 52 -26.96 -2.60 7.69
CA MET A 52 -26.73 -3.71 8.61
C MET A 52 -27.14 -3.33 10.01
N THR A 53 -27.77 -4.27 10.71
CA THR A 53 -28.24 -4.09 12.08
C THR A 53 -27.69 -5.12 13.05
N ASP A 54 -27.24 -6.26 12.56
CA ASP A 54 -26.69 -7.32 13.40
C ASP A 54 -25.25 -6.99 13.81
N PRO A 55 -24.96 -6.84 15.11
CA PRO A 55 -23.61 -6.52 15.58
C PRO A 55 -22.54 -7.51 15.14
N ASP A 56 -22.86 -8.80 15.10
CA ASP A 56 -21.91 -9.83 14.70
C ASP A 56 -21.56 -9.72 13.22
N GLU A 57 -22.55 -9.46 12.37
CA GLU A 57 -22.32 -9.24 10.94
C GLU A 57 -21.52 -7.97 10.68
N ILE A 58 -21.80 -6.91 11.45
CA ILE A 58 -21.05 -5.65 11.37
C ILE A 58 -19.58 -5.88 11.71
N ASP A 59 -19.31 -6.60 12.79
CA ASP A 59 -17.95 -6.91 13.21
C ASP A 59 -17.22 -7.74 12.15
N GLN A 60 -17.88 -8.74 11.60
CA GLN A 60 -17.31 -9.57 10.53
C GLN A 60 -16.98 -8.75 9.29
N LEU A 61 -17.85 -7.83 8.91
CA LEU A 61 -17.61 -6.97 7.76
C LEU A 61 -16.41 -6.05 7.98
N LYS A 62 -16.31 -5.45 9.16
CA LYS A 62 -15.18 -4.59 9.52
C LYS A 62 -13.87 -5.36 9.52
N GLU A 63 -13.87 -6.55 10.09
CA GLU A 63 -12.71 -7.43 10.12
C GLU A 63 -12.28 -7.85 8.72
N GLY A 64 -13.26 -8.20 7.88
CA GLY A 64 -13.02 -8.52 6.48
C GLY A 64 -12.41 -7.36 5.71
N LEU A 65 -12.88 -6.13 5.97
CA LEU A 65 -12.33 -4.92 5.35
C LEU A 65 -10.86 -4.71 5.74
N VAL A 66 -10.56 -4.84 7.03
CA VAL A 66 -9.17 -4.72 7.51
C VAL A 66 -8.27 -5.73 6.83
N ASN A 67 -8.72 -6.97 6.72
CA ASN A 67 -7.96 -8.03 6.07
C ASN A 67 -7.78 -7.79 4.58
N GLU A 68 -8.81 -7.29 3.90
CA GLU A 68 -8.73 -6.95 2.48
C GLU A 68 -7.72 -5.83 2.23
N ILE A 69 -7.76 -4.78 3.03
CA ILE A 69 -6.82 -3.66 2.92
C ILE A 69 -5.40 -4.14 3.17
N ARG A 70 -5.20 -4.97 4.19
CA ARG A 70 -3.88 -5.55 4.48
C ARG A 70 -3.35 -6.35 3.29
N PHE A 71 -4.20 -7.16 2.68
CA PHE A 71 -3.83 -7.95 1.51
C PHE A 71 -3.40 -7.04 0.34
N ILE A 72 -4.15 -5.97 0.10
CA ILE A 72 -3.82 -4.99 -0.95
C ILE A 72 -2.46 -4.34 -0.66
N GLU A 73 -2.23 -3.93 0.57
CA GLU A 73 -0.96 -3.29 0.98
C GLU A 73 0.22 -4.24 0.88
N GLU A 74 0.06 -5.49 1.30
CA GLU A 74 1.12 -6.50 1.20
C GLU A 74 1.42 -6.84 -0.25
N SER A 75 0.39 -6.95 -1.08
CA SER A 75 0.55 -7.18 -2.51
C SER A 75 1.28 -6.01 -3.16
N LEU A 76 0.93 -4.78 -2.79
CA LEU A 76 1.60 -3.57 -3.27
C LEU A 76 3.10 -3.60 -2.91
N ALA A 77 3.40 -3.92 -1.66
CA ALA A 77 4.80 -3.99 -1.20
C ALA A 77 5.61 -4.99 -2.03
N ARG A 78 5.06 -6.16 -2.29
CA ARG A 78 5.73 -7.19 -3.12
C ARG A 78 5.93 -6.71 -4.55
N LYS A 79 4.92 -6.08 -5.15
CA LYS A 79 5.01 -5.57 -6.52
C LYS A 79 6.03 -4.44 -6.65
N LYS A 80 6.07 -3.55 -5.66
CA LYS A 80 7.07 -2.47 -5.63
C LYS A 80 8.47 -3.04 -5.52
N GLU A 81 8.67 -4.04 -4.68
CA GLU A 81 9.96 -4.70 -4.52
C GLU A 81 10.39 -5.38 -5.82
N ALA A 82 9.47 -6.02 -6.52
CA ALA A 82 9.74 -6.65 -7.82
C ALA A 82 10.20 -5.61 -8.85
N VAL A 83 9.59 -4.43 -8.86
CA VAL A 83 10.02 -3.34 -9.76
C VAL A 83 11.42 -2.87 -9.40
N ARG A 84 11.72 -2.71 -8.13
CA ARG A 84 13.06 -2.29 -7.68
C ARG A 84 14.13 -3.32 -8.06
N ALA A 85 13.75 -4.60 -8.09
CA ALA A 85 14.67 -5.68 -8.42
C ALA A 85 14.91 -5.85 -9.93
N GLU A 86 14.14 -5.20 -10.77
CA GLU A 86 14.31 -5.25 -12.24
C GLU A 86 15.66 -4.72 -12.71
#